data_450740e6e94f7a63f9aee4da03b28f60
#
_entry.id   450740e6e94f7a63f9aee4da03b28f60
#
_cell.length_a   1.000
_cell.length_b   1.000
_cell.length_c   1.000
_cell.angle_alpha   90.00
_cell.angle_beta   90.00
_cell.angle_gamma   90.00
#
_symmetry.space_group_name_H-M   'P 1'
#
loop_
_entity.id
_entity.type
_entity.pdbx_description
1 polymer ?
#
loop_
_entity_poly.entity_id
_entity_poly.type
_entity_poly.pdbx_seq_one_letter_code
_entity_poly.pdbx_strand_id
1 'polypeptide(L)'
;CDVTEKLENIREAQLAYKSENGAFCSDINELVAFVDTGVINIIERKDTSFMYYDKVYQKEMNKDSVMQRVLGQEPVAVQLFGDGFDEQSMIRIPGTDSLFTMNAGKINKNAVDVATFEVSAPYATVFADVQDSYPQAFNKVANEALTIGSLTEPTISGNYENTYCKSE
;
A
#
# COMPACT_ATOMS: atom_id res chain seq x y z
N CYS A 1 -5.60 -0.73 -17.54
CA CYS A 1 -4.64 -1.50 -16.74
C CYS A 1 -3.55 -0.62 -16.12
N ASP A 2 -2.98 0.33 -16.85
CA ASP A 2 -1.87 1.16 -16.33
C ASP A 2 -2.22 1.96 -15.06
N VAL A 3 -3.47 2.44 -14.96
CA VAL A 3 -3.94 3.19 -13.76
C VAL A 3 -4.04 2.27 -12.55
N THR A 4 -4.58 1.06 -12.73
CA THR A 4 -4.72 0.08 -11.64
C THR A 4 -3.37 -0.43 -11.15
N GLU A 5 -2.43 -0.68 -12.07
CA GLU A 5 -1.06 -1.05 -11.73
C GLU A 5 -0.37 0.04 -10.87
N LYS A 6 -0.53 1.32 -11.24
CA LYS A 6 0.02 2.41 -10.44
C LYS A 6 -0.64 2.54 -9.07
N LEU A 7 -1.95 2.33 -8.98
CA LEU A 7 -2.63 2.29 -7.67
C LEU A 7 -2.09 1.15 -6.79
N GLU A 8 -1.81 -0.01 -7.38
CA GLU A 8 -1.21 -1.13 -6.67
C GLU A 8 0.22 -0.83 -6.21
N ASN A 9 1.02 -0.17 -7.06
CA ASN A 9 2.37 0.27 -6.67
C ASN A 9 2.32 1.26 -5.50
N ILE A 10 1.39 2.22 -5.52
CA ILE A 10 1.18 3.15 -4.39
C ILE A 10 0.76 2.37 -3.14
N ARG A 11 -0.09 1.34 -3.24
CA ARG A 11 -0.46 0.47 -2.12
C ARG A 11 0.75 -0.21 -1.51
N GLU A 12 1.61 -0.81 -2.33
CA GLU A 12 2.82 -1.48 -1.84
C GLU A 12 3.77 -0.49 -1.14
N ALA A 13 3.95 0.71 -1.72
CA ALA A 13 4.73 1.78 -1.09
C ALA A 13 4.12 2.22 0.26
N GLN A 14 2.79 2.34 0.35
CA GLN A 14 2.08 2.67 1.59
C GLN A 14 2.22 1.59 2.66
N LEU A 15 2.17 0.32 2.27
CA LEU A 15 2.38 -0.79 3.21
C LEU A 15 3.81 -0.80 3.76
N ALA A 16 4.80 -0.56 2.90
CA ALA A 16 6.19 -0.43 3.31
C ALA A 16 6.40 0.77 4.23
N TYR A 17 5.84 1.94 3.89
CA TYR A 17 5.88 3.14 4.72
C TYR A 17 5.28 2.89 6.11
N LYS A 18 4.11 2.24 6.17
CA LYS A 18 3.46 1.88 7.43
C LYS A 18 4.28 0.92 8.27
N SER A 19 4.96 -0.03 7.63
CA SER A 19 5.82 -1.00 8.34
C SER A 19 6.97 -0.31 9.08
N GLU A 20 7.55 0.73 8.47
CA GLU A 20 8.67 1.47 9.06
C GLU A 20 8.20 2.58 10.02
N ASN A 21 7.09 3.25 9.72
CA ASN A 21 6.65 4.46 10.44
C ASN A 21 5.43 4.22 11.36
N GLY A 22 4.79 3.05 11.30
CA GLY A 22 3.63 2.70 12.11
C GLY A 22 2.29 3.32 11.66
N ALA A 23 2.28 4.18 10.65
CA ALA A 23 1.10 4.80 10.07
C ALA A 23 1.24 4.95 8.56
N PHE A 24 0.14 5.09 7.84
CA PHE A 24 0.16 5.40 6.41
C PHE A 24 0.56 6.86 6.16
N CYS A 25 1.22 7.11 5.04
CA CYS A 25 1.60 8.44 4.58
C CYS A 25 0.38 9.20 4.04
N SER A 26 0.22 10.46 4.43
CA SER A 26 -0.86 11.33 3.95
C SER A 26 -0.47 12.23 2.79
N ASP A 27 0.85 12.42 2.55
CA ASP A 27 1.38 13.25 1.48
C ASP A 27 2.02 12.38 0.40
N ILE A 28 1.53 12.52 -0.83
CA ILE A 28 1.99 11.72 -1.96
C ILE A 28 3.46 12.01 -2.33
N ASN A 29 3.94 13.24 -2.12
CA ASN A 29 5.33 13.60 -2.39
C ASN A 29 6.27 13.04 -1.32
N GLU A 30 5.81 12.98 -0.06
CA GLU A 30 6.54 12.33 1.02
C GLU A 30 6.67 10.82 0.75
N LEU A 31 5.61 10.20 0.23
CA LEU A 31 5.65 8.78 -0.15
C LEU A 31 6.66 8.53 -1.28
N VAL A 32 6.71 9.40 -2.29
CA VAL A 32 7.72 9.33 -3.36
C VAL A 32 9.13 9.46 -2.79
N ALA A 33 9.36 10.45 -1.92
CA ALA A 33 10.67 10.64 -1.28
C ALA A 33 11.08 9.41 -0.44
N PHE A 34 10.13 8.77 0.23
CA PHE A 34 10.36 7.52 0.96
C PHE A 34 10.76 6.38 0.02
N VAL A 35 10.11 6.24 -1.14
CA VAL A 35 10.45 5.19 -2.12
C VAL A 35 11.82 5.45 -2.73
N ASP A 36 12.12 6.70 -3.09
CA ASP A 36 13.38 7.11 -3.73
C ASP A 36 14.60 6.99 -2.79
N THR A 37 14.49 7.49 -1.57
CA THR A 37 15.63 7.60 -0.64
C THR A 37 15.56 6.68 0.57
N GLY A 38 14.42 6.05 0.81
CA GLY A 38 14.20 5.17 1.96
C GLY A 38 14.97 3.86 1.85
N VAL A 39 15.23 3.28 3.02
CA VAL A 39 15.81 1.95 3.14
C VAL A 39 14.94 1.08 4.05
N ILE A 40 14.79 -0.17 3.70
CA ILE A 40 14.05 -1.16 4.48
C ILE A 40 15.03 -2.15 5.09
N ASN A 41 14.79 -2.51 6.35
CA ASN A 41 15.56 -3.55 7.02
C ASN A 41 15.10 -4.93 6.58
N ILE A 42 16.01 -5.71 6.03
CA ILE A 42 15.76 -7.12 5.75
C ILE A 42 15.86 -7.87 7.06
N ILE A 43 14.74 -8.44 7.51
CA ILE A 43 14.65 -9.15 8.78
C ILE A 43 14.49 -10.65 8.51
N GLU A 44 15.47 -11.43 8.95
CA GLU A 44 15.31 -12.88 9.08
C GLU A 44 14.52 -13.18 10.35
N ARG A 45 13.41 -13.91 10.21
CA ARG A 45 12.65 -14.46 11.34
C ARG A 45 12.95 -15.94 11.44
N LYS A 46 13.42 -16.37 12.60
CA LYS A 46 13.67 -17.77 12.91
C LYS A 46 12.82 -18.16 14.12
N ASP A 47 11.92 -19.10 13.91
CA ASP A 47 11.20 -19.71 15.02
C ASP A 47 12.15 -20.64 15.78
N THR A 48 12.25 -20.41 17.07
CA THR A 48 13.06 -21.23 17.97
C THR A 48 12.20 -21.65 19.15
N SER A 49 12.37 -22.90 19.57
CA SER A 49 11.80 -23.37 20.82
C SER A 49 12.93 -23.71 21.80
N PHE A 50 12.75 -23.32 23.04
CA PHE A 50 13.68 -23.68 24.10
C PHE A 50 12.91 -24.24 25.31
N MET A 51 13.54 -25.20 25.97
CA MET A 51 13.01 -25.77 27.19
C MET A 51 13.35 -24.85 28.37
N TYR A 52 12.37 -24.57 29.19
CA TYR A 52 12.56 -23.86 30.44
C TYR A 52 11.83 -24.60 31.56
N TYR A 53 12.34 -24.48 32.79
CA TYR A 53 11.70 -25.06 33.95
C TYR A 53 10.65 -24.10 34.52
N ASP A 54 9.39 -24.52 34.47
CA ASP A 54 8.29 -23.75 35.05
C ASP A 54 8.18 -24.07 36.54
N LYS A 55 8.41 -23.06 37.38
CA LYS A 55 8.38 -23.21 38.84
C LYS A 55 6.98 -23.42 39.40
N VAL A 56 5.95 -23.01 38.72
CA VAL A 56 4.55 -23.17 39.13
C VAL A 56 4.09 -24.60 38.91
N TYR A 57 4.37 -25.13 37.69
CA TYR A 57 3.98 -26.49 37.30
C TYR A 57 5.06 -27.54 37.65
N GLN A 58 6.23 -27.10 38.17
CA GLN A 58 7.36 -27.95 38.55
C GLN A 58 7.79 -28.97 37.47
N LYS A 59 7.76 -28.53 36.21
CA LYS A 59 8.17 -29.35 35.07
C LYS A 59 8.83 -28.52 33.99
N GLU A 60 9.58 -29.19 33.12
CA GLU A 60 10.12 -28.59 31.91
C GLU A 60 9.01 -28.38 30.89
N MET A 61 8.94 -27.17 30.35
CA MET A 61 8.00 -26.76 29.30
C MET A 61 8.74 -26.16 28.14
N ASN A 62 8.23 -26.38 26.92
CA ASN A 62 8.70 -25.70 25.73
C ASN A 62 8.09 -24.32 25.64
N LYS A 63 8.90 -23.35 25.37
CA LYS A 63 8.48 -21.99 25.03
C LYS A 63 8.93 -21.67 23.62
N ASP A 64 7.97 -21.39 22.75
CA ASP A 64 8.25 -20.92 21.42
C ASP A 64 8.65 -19.44 21.48
N SER A 65 9.70 -19.10 20.77
CA SER A 65 10.21 -17.74 20.65
C SER A 65 10.57 -17.47 19.18
N VAL A 66 10.32 -16.25 18.75
CA VAL A 66 10.74 -15.78 17.43
C VAL A 66 11.99 -14.93 17.60
N MET A 67 13.08 -15.37 17.02
CA MET A 67 14.29 -14.55 16.90
C MET A 67 14.21 -13.77 15.61
N GLN A 68 14.44 -12.46 15.72
CA GLN A 68 14.54 -11.57 14.58
C GLN A 68 15.98 -11.07 14.46
N ARG A 69 16.55 -11.17 13.27
CA ARG A 69 17.88 -10.66 12.96
C ARG A 69 17.81 -9.79 11.72
N VAL A 70 18.33 -8.57 11.82
CA VAL A 70 18.53 -7.72 10.65
C VAL A 70 19.72 -8.27 9.84
N LEU A 71 19.46 -8.67 8.60
CA LEU A 71 20.48 -9.20 7.69
C LEU A 71 21.17 -8.09 6.90
N GLY A 72 20.47 -6.98 6.64
CA GLY A 72 20.96 -5.88 5.84
C GLY A 72 19.89 -4.81 5.65
N GLN A 73 20.22 -3.84 4.82
CA GLN A 73 19.31 -2.79 4.38
C GLN A 73 19.30 -2.74 2.86
N GLU A 74 18.13 -2.58 2.27
CA GLU A 74 17.96 -2.37 0.83
C GLU A 74 17.16 -1.11 0.56
N PRO A 75 17.43 -0.40 -0.56
CA PRO A 75 16.59 0.70 -1.01
C PRO A 75 15.15 0.22 -1.22
N VAL A 76 14.19 1.05 -0.79
CA VAL A 76 12.75 0.74 -0.90
C VAL A 76 12.35 0.47 -2.34
N ALA A 77 12.77 1.34 -3.28
CA ALA A 77 12.46 1.19 -4.70
C ALA A 77 12.93 -0.15 -5.26
N VAL A 78 14.16 -0.55 -4.95
CA VAL A 78 14.74 -1.82 -5.45
C VAL A 78 13.99 -3.02 -4.90
N GLN A 79 13.66 -3.00 -3.61
CA GLN A 79 12.99 -4.12 -2.96
C GLN A 79 11.53 -4.30 -3.42
N LEU A 80 10.81 -3.20 -3.66
CA LEU A 80 9.39 -3.26 -4.05
C LEU A 80 9.20 -3.41 -5.56
N PHE A 81 10.01 -2.73 -6.36
CA PHE A 81 9.75 -2.55 -7.78
C PHE A 81 10.92 -2.97 -8.68
N GLY A 82 12.09 -3.24 -8.11
CA GLY A 82 13.31 -3.58 -8.84
C GLY A 82 14.14 -2.37 -9.29
N ASP A 83 15.26 -2.67 -9.92
CA ASP A 83 16.19 -1.64 -10.38
C ASP A 83 15.60 -0.79 -11.51
N GLY A 84 15.78 0.54 -11.42
CA GLY A 84 15.39 1.48 -12.47
C GLY A 84 13.90 1.86 -12.46
N PHE A 85 13.21 1.65 -11.35
CA PHE A 85 11.84 2.11 -11.18
C PHE A 85 11.78 3.65 -11.19
N ASP A 86 10.76 4.22 -11.83
CA ASP A 86 10.51 5.67 -11.88
C ASP A 86 9.43 6.04 -10.85
N GLU A 87 9.88 6.46 -9.67
CA GLU A 87 9.05 6.83 -8.53
C GLU A 87 8.14 8.02 -8.84
N GLN A 88 8.63 8.96 -9.67
CA GLN A 88 7.86 10.14 -10.08
C GLN A 88 6.70 9.75 -11.01
N SER A 89 6.88 8.72 -11.82
CA SER A 89 5.83 8.23 -12.69
C SER A 89 4.74 7.48 -11.94
N MET A 90 5.08 6.91 -10.77
CA MET A 90 4.15 6.15 -9.92
C MET A 90 2.92 6.97 -9.52
N ILE A 91 3.12 8.25 -9.20
CA ILE A 91 2.09 9.15 -8.67
C ILE A 91 1.29 9.89 -9.74
N ARG A 92 1.63 9.72 -11.03
CA ARG A 92 0.94 10.37 -12.15
C ARG A 92 -0.12 9.46 -12.74
N ILE A 93 -1.31 10.02 -12.97
CA ILE A 93 -2.37 9.32 -13.70
C ILE A 93 -1.94 9.18 -15.16
N PRO A 94 -1.87 7.95 -15.71
CA PRO A 94 -1.44 7.70 -17.08
C PRO A 94 -2.22 8.52 -18.12
N GLY A 95 -1.50 9.08 -19.09
CA GLY A 95 -2.09 9.89 -20.16
C GLY A 95 -2.48 11.31 -19.74
N THR A 96 -2.15 11.72 -18.52
CA THR A 96 -2.46 13.06 -17.99
C THR A 96 -1.30 13.66 -17.22
N ASP A 97 -1.36 14.98 -16.96
CA ASP A 97 -0.43 15.67 -16.06
C ASP A 97 -0.93 15.68 -14.60
N SER A 98 -2.06 15.02 -14.33
CA SER A 98 -2.69 14.99 -13.01
C SER A 98 -2.04 13.94 -12.11
N LEU A 99 -2.01 14.22 -10.82
CA LEU A 99 -1.56 13.28 -9.79
C LEU A 99 -2.76 12.54 -9.19
N PHE A 100 -2.50 11.35 -8.65
CA PHE A 100 -3.46 10.67 -7.78
C PHE A 100 -3.72 11.51 -6.53
N THR A 101 -4.96 11.48 -6.04
CA THR A 101 -5.29 12.07 -4.74
C THR A 101 -5.10 11.01 -3.66
N MET A 102 -4.33 11.35 -2.63
CA MET A 102 -4.02 10.45 -1.54
C MET A 102 -4.34 11.09 -0.19
N ASN A 103 -4.94 10.31 0.69
CA ASN A 103 -5.24 10.70 2.07
C ASN A 103 -4.96 9.52 3.00
N ALA A 104 -4.58 9.81 4.23
CA ALA A 104 -4.43 8.81 5.28
C ALA A 104 -5.07 9.30 6.58
N GLY A 105 -5.50 8.35 7.40
CA GLY A 105 -6.18 8.65 8.65
C GLY A 105 -6.15 7.47 9.61
N LYS A 106 -6.97 7.56 10.63
CA LYS A 106 -7.22 6.49 11.60
C LYS A 106 -8.71 6.38 11.86
N ILE A 107 -9.19 5.17 11.98
CA ILE A 107 -10.55 4.88 12.42
C ILE A 107 -10.50 4.11 13.73
N ASN A 108 -11.47 4.36 14.61
CA ASN A 108 -11.62 3.57 15.83
C ASN A 108 -12.59 2.42 15.56
N LYS A 109 -12.09 1.20 15.67
CA LYS A 109 -12.90 -0.01 15.52
C LYS A 109 -12.73 -0.91 16.74
N ASN A 110 -13.82 -1.15 17.47
CA ASN A 110 -13.80 -1.95 18.69
C ASN A 110 -12.77 -1.46 19.75
N ALA A 111 -12.69 -0.15 19.96
CA ALA A 111 -11.73 0.50 20.83
C ALA A 111 -10.24 0.36 20.45
N VAL A 112 -9.98 -0.02 19.20
CA VAL A 112 -8.64 -0.08 18.61
C VAL A 112 -8.54 0.93 17.48
N ASP A 113 -7.50 1.78 17.51
CA ASP A 113 -7.22 2.71 16.43
C ASP A 113 -6.51 1.97 15.28
N VAL A 114 -7.16 1.95 14.14
CA VAL A 114 -6.65 1.31 12.92
C VAL A 114 -6.27 2.38 11.92
N ALA A 115 -5.02 2.37 11.46
CA ALA A 115 -4.56 3.26 10.41
C ALA A 115 -5.22 2.87 9.07
N THR A 116 -5.67 3.87 8.33
CA THR A 116 -6.33 3.74 7.02
C THR A 116 -5.72 4.71 6.02
N PHE A 117 -5.85 4.39 4.75
CA PHE A 117 -5.50 5.29 3.65
C PHE A 117 -6.48 5.11 2.49
N GLU A 118 -6.54 6.09 1.62
CA GLU A 118 -7.30 6.04 0.38
C GLU A 118 -6.53 6.79 -0.71
N VAL A 119 -6.40 6.15 -1.86
CA VAL A 119 -5.85 6.77 -3.07
C VAL A 119 -6.89 6.70 -4.17
N SER A 120 -7.08 7.80 -4.88
CA SER A 120 -8.14 7.90 -5.89
C SER A 120 -7.68 8.58 -7.17
N ALA A 121 -8.25 8.12 -8.28
CA ALA A 121 -8.17 8.75 -9.59
C ALA A 121 -9.58 8.97 -10.13
N PRO A 122 -10.05 10.22 -10.30
CA PRO A 122 -11.37 10.50 -10.86
C PRO A 122 -11.53 9.92 -12.27
N TYR A 123 -12.63 9.25 -12.56
CA TYR A 123 -12.90 8.74 -13.92
C TYR A 123 -12.93 9.86 -14.96
N ALA A 124 -13.36 11.05 -14.59
CA ALA A 124 -13.29 12.22 -15.47
C ALA A 124 -11.87 12.53 -15.95
N THR A 125 -10.87 12.28 -15.11
CA THR A 125 -9.45 12.45 -15.48
C THR A 125 -8.92 11.23 -16.24
N VAL A 126 -9.22 10.02 -15.76
CA VAL A 126 -8.73 8.76 -16.35
C VAL A 126 -9.23 8.56 -17.78
N PHE A 127 -10.47 8.98 -18.07
CA PHE A 127 -11.14 8.80 -19.36
C PHE A 127 -11.34 10.11 -20.13
N ALA A 128 -10.57 11.14 -19.84
CA ALA A 128 -10.70 12.45 -20.50
C ALA A 128 -10.52 12.38 -22.01
N ASP A 129 -9.64 11.50 -22.50
CA ASP A 129 -9.33 11.29 -23.91
C ASP A 129 -10.45 10.60 -24.69
N VAL A 130 -11.33 9.85 -24.02
CA VAL A 130 -12.45 9.14 -24.65
C VAL A 130 -13.80 9.80 -24.43
N GLN A 131 -13.85 10.92 -23.72
CA GLN A 131 -15.08 11.65 -23.41
C GLN A 131 -15.91 11.98 -24.66
N ASP A 132 -15.25 12.50 -25.70
CA ASP A 132 -15.91 12.93 -26.94
C ASP A 132 -16.41 11.74 -27.77
N SER A 133 -15.74 10.58 -27.63
CA SER A 133 -16.12 9.35 -28.34
C SER A 133 -17.30 8.62 -27.68
N TYR A 134 -17.42 8.73 -26.37
CA TYR A 134 -18.44 8.00 -25.59
C TYR A 134 -19.12 8.87 -24.51
N PRO A 135 -19.76 10.02 -24.88
CA PRO A 135 -20.25 11.01 -23.93
C PRO A 135 -21.33 10.46 -22.98
N GLN A 136 -22.18 9.55 -23.46
CA GLN A 136 -23.23 8.98 -22.60
C GLN A 136 -22.69 8.00 -21.56
N ALA A 137 -21.68 7.23 -21.89
CA ALA A 137 -21.02 6.32 -20.97
C ALA A 137 -20.18 7.13 -19.94
N PHE A 138 -19.46 8.12 -20.43
CA PHE A 138 -18.65 9.02 -19.61
C PHE A 138 -19.50 9.75 -18.56
N ASN A 139 -20.63 10.35 -18.95
CA ASN A 139 -21.50 11.07 -18.03
C ASN A 139 -22.08 10.21 -16.89
N LYS A 140 -22.18 8.91 -17.06
CA LYS A 140 -22.66 8.00 -16.01
C LYS A 140 -21.62 7.81 -14.90
N VAL A 141 -20.35 7.85 -15.23
CA VAL A 141 -19.24 7.55 -14.31
C VAL A 141 -18.37 8.76 -13.97
N ALA A 142 -18.64 9.93 -14.57
CA ALA A 142 -17.82 11.13 -14.41
C ALA A 142 -17.66 11.61 -12.95
N ASN A 143 -18.63 11.28 -12.08
CA ASN A 143 -18.61 11.61 -10.65
C ASN A 143 -18.00 10.49 -9.78
N GLU A 144 -17.56 9.40 -10.37
CA GLU A 144 -16.96 8.28 -9.68
C GLU A 144 -15.44 8.33 -9.85
N ALA A 145 -14.74 7.49 -9.09
CA ALA A 145 -13.28 7.37 -9.12
C ALA A 145 -12.85 5.91 -8.99
N LEU A 146 -11.71 5.60 -9.60
CA LEU A 146 -10.93 4.43 -9.23
C LEU A 146 -10.29 4.71 -7.88
N THR A 147 -10.50 3.82 -6.91
CA THR A 147 -9.98 3.97 -5.56
C THR A 147 -9.31 2.70 -5.07
N ILE A 148 -8.27 2.85 -4.25
CA ILE A 148 -7.67 1.78 -3.48
C ILE A 148 -7.56 2.19 -2.01
N GLY A 149 -7.89 1.28 -1.11
CA GLY A 149 -8.04 1.58 0.32
C GLY A 149 -9.35 2.28 0.64
N SER A 150 -9.52 2.72 1.87
CA SER A 150 -10.68 3.49 2.35
C SER A 150 -10.32 4.23 3.64
N LEU A 151 -10.84 5.46 3.78
CA LEU A 151 -10.70 6.23 5.03
C LEU A 151 -11.73 5.82 6.10
N THR A 152 -12.78 5.10 5.71
CA THR A 152 -13.89 4.72 6.60
C THR A 152 -13.86 3.24 7.01
N GLU A 153 -13.12 2.43 6.26
CA GLU A 153 -12.99 0.99 6.49
C GLU A 153 -11.53 0.55 6.47
N PRO A 154 -11.12 -0.44 7.28
CA PRO A 154 -9.75 -0.93 7.30
C PRO A 154 -9.52 -1.92 6.14
N THR A 155 -9.61 -1.42 4.92
CA THR A 155 -9.35 -2.18 3.70
C THR A 155 -8.17 -1.60 2.93
N ILE A 156 -7.48 -2.46 2.20
CA ILE A 156 -6.41 -2.11 1.26
C ILE A 156 -6.77 -2.49 -0.17
N SER A 157 -7.99 -3.02 -0.37
CA SER A 157 -8.49 -3.46 -1.68
C SER A 157 -8.95 -2.28 -2.54
N GLY A 158 -8.88 -2.45 -3.85
CA GLY A 158 -9.40 -1.50 -4.82
C GLY A 158 -10.84 -1.80 -5.22
N ASN A 159 -11.59 -0.78 -5.64
CA ASN A 159 -12.95 -0.94 -6.14
C ASN A 159 -13.01 -1.57 -7.55
N TYR A 160 -11.86 -1.87 -8.14
CA TYR A 160 -11.67 -2.42 -9.48
C TYR A 160 -11.25 -3.90 -9.50
N GLU A 161 -10.88 -4.51 -8.36
CA GLU A 161 -10.30 -5.86 -8.28
C GLU A 161 -11.18 -6.97 -8.87
N ASN A 162 -12.49 -6.76 -8.94
CA ASN A 162 -13.43 -7.74 -9.50
C ASN A 162 -13.92 -7.41 -10.92
N THR A 163 -13.50 -6.28 -11.50
CA THR A 163 -14.17 -5.72 -12.68
C THR A 163 -13.24 -5.51 -13.88
N TYR A 164 -11.98 -5.14 -13.69
CA TYR A 164 -11.08 -4.72 -14.78
C TYR A 164 -9.68 -5.27 -14.58
N CYS A 165 -9.04 -5.60 -15.69
CA CYS A 165 -7.61 -5.95 -15.76
C CYS A 165 -7.21 -7.19 -14.95
N LYS A 166 -7.83 -8.35 -15.23
CA LYS A 166 -7.19 -9.62 -14.91
C LYS A 166 -6.03 -9.79 -15.88
N SER A 167 -4.79 -9.72 -15.36
CA SER A 167 -3.64 -10.24 -16.09
C SER A 167 -3.88 -11.73 -16.33
N GLU A 168 -3.91 -12.13 -17.61
CA GLU A 168 -3.84 -13.54 -17.99
C GLU A 168 -2.49 -14.15 -17.60
#